data_2684026b5dc430eb4f72dffda04d530d
#
_entry.id   2684026b5dc430eb4f72dffda04d530d
#
_cell.length_a   1.000
_cell.length_b   1.000
_cell.length_c   1.000
_cell.angle_alpha   90.00
_cell.angle_beta   90.00
_cell.angle_gamma   90.00
#
_symmetry.space_group_name_H-M   'P 1'
#
loop_
_entity.id
_entity.type
_entity.pdbx_description
1 polymer ?
#
loop_
_entity_poly.entity_id
_entity_poly.type
_entity_poly.pdbx_seq_one_letter_code
_entity_poly.pdbx_strand_id
1 'polypeptide(L)'
;MRELFLIGLLVGMLSLLPTPALAAAPLNVKVVPEPAQVSTVIGGRFVLTTEVTNTGPTPSGDILAHLNIASIEGSVYVDPEDWSASRSQQLSLKPGESRKLSWQIQAVNAGHFAAYVVVVPYGSEVAGNEGLVISPLVNVDVASRSTLTAGGALPVVVIVPLLLGLAVAGMFFRARRRGSVQ
;
A
#
# COMPACT_ATOMS: atom_id res chain seq x y z
N MET A 1 71.98 0.58 -6.20
CA MET A 1 70.79 0.15 -7.00
C MET A 1 69.92 -0.87 -6.30
N ARG A 2 70.45 -1.85 -5.54
CA ARG A 2 69.65 -2.84 -4.80
C ARG A 2 68.77 -2.25 -3.67
N GLU A 3 69.27 -1.24 -2.98
CA GLU A 3 68.55 -0.61 -1.86
C GLU A 3 67.37 0.24 -2.31
N LEU A 4 67.45 0.88 -3.46
CA LEU A 4 66.33 1.64 -4.06
C LEU A 4 65.20 0.75 -4.54
N PHE A 5 65.50 -0.50 -4.97
CA PHE A 5 64.54 -1.45 -5.41
C PHE A 5 63.70 -2.06 -4.23
N LEU A 6 64.36 -2.24 -3.08
CA LEU A 6 63.70 -2.76 -1.85
C LEU A 6 62.75 -1.72 -1.25
N ILE A 7 63.09 -0.43 -1.27
CA ILE A 7 62.24 0.68 -0.78
C ILE A 7 61.01 0.82 -1.71
N GLY A 8 61.19 0.74 -3.03
CA GLY A 8 60.09 0.78 -3.98
C GLY A 8 59.09 -0.40 -3.84
N LEU A 9 59.57 -1.60 -3.50
CA LEU A 9 58.74 -2.78 -3.26
C LEU A 9 57.95 -2.68 -1.96
N LEU A 10 58.54 -2.08 -0.89
CA LEU A 10 57.89 -1.92 0.39
C LEU A 10 56.80 -0.84 0.34
N VAL A 11 56.97 0.24 -0.42
CA VAL A 11 55.98 1.30 -0.62
C VAL A 11 54.83 0.81 -1.50
N GLY A 12 55.12 -0.05 -2.49
CA GLY A 12 54.07 -0.67 -3.36
C GLY A 12 53.19 -1.66 -2.62
N MET A 13 53.70 -2.36 -1.59
CA MET A 13 52.87 -3.30 -0.80
C MET A 13 51.96 -2.60 0.22
N LEU A 14 52.26 -1.38 0.65
CA LEU A 14 51.42 -0.63 1.60
C LEU A 14 50.17 -0.06 0.97
N SER A 15 50.15 0.13 -0.34
CA SER A 15 48.96 0.64 -1.08
C SER A 15 47.89 -0.43 -1.40
N LEU A 16 48.14 -1.70 -1.07
CA LEU A 16 47.21 -2.82 -1.26
C LEU A 16 46.41 -3.18 0.00
N LEU A 17 46.51 -2.39 1.08
CA LEU A 17 45.67 -2.60 2.25
C LEU A 17 44.23 -2.27 1.87
N PRO A 18 43.29 -3.25 2.01
CA PRO A 18 41.89 -2.96 1.76
C PRO A 18 41.43 -1.86 2.72
N THR A 19 40.97 -0.74 2.20
CA THR A 19 40.27 0.27 3.02
C THR A 19 39.11 -0.43 3.70
N PRO A 20 38.96 -0.36 5.03
CA PRO A 20 37.79 -0.91 5.69
C PRO A 20 36.54 -0.23 5.09
N ALA A 21 35.65 -1.01 4.50
CA ALA A 21 34.34 -0.51 4.13
C ALA A 21 33.69 -0.01 5.42
N LEU A 22 33.42 1.30 5.53
CA LEU A 22 32.61 1.83 6.63
C LEU A 22 31.24 1.16 6.50
N ALA A 23 30.95 0.25 7.43
CA ALA A 23 29.61 -0.26 7.57
C ALA A 23 28.67 0.91 7.86
N ALA A 24 27.57 1.00 7.10
CA ALA A 24 26.57 2.02 7.34
C ALA A 24 26.05 1.90 8.79
N ALA A 25 25.99 3.03 9.51
CA ALA A 25 25.50 3.01 10.89
C ALA A 25 24.02 2.54 10.88
N PRO A 26 23.62 1.68 11.82
CA PRO A 26 22.25 1.20 11.89
C PRO A 26 21.29 2.38 12.07
N LEU A 27 20.17 2.35 11.33
CA LEU A 27 19.11 3.35 11.44
C LEU A 27 18.36 3.14 12.76
N ASN A 28 18.50 4.09 13.69
CA ASN A 28 17.87 4.04 15.01
C ASN A 28 16.55 4.81 15.01
N VAL A 29 15.52 4.28 14.34
CA VAL A 29 14.19 4.88 14.35
C VAL A 29 13.15 3.88 14.86
N LYS A 30 12.16 4.39 15.58
CA LYS A 30 10.95 3.66 15.97
C LYS A 30 9.82 4.10 15.05
N VAL A 31 9.05 3.13 14.53
CA VAL A 31 7.96 3.36 13.57
C VAL A 31 6.68 2.76 14.14
N VAL A 32 5.65 3.59 14.39
CA VAL A 32 4.39 3.15 15.01
C VAL A 32 3.22 3.60 14.14
N PRO A 33 2.57 2.66 13.42
CA PRO A 33 1.38 2.97 12.63
C PRO A 33 0.12 2.99 13.49
N GLU A 34 -0.85 3.83 13.10
CA GLU A 34 -2.19 3.94 13.70
C GLU A 34 -3.24 4.15 12.59
N PRO A 35 -4.40 3.49 12.67
CA PRO A 35 -4.79 2.49 13.67
C PRO A 35 -4.11 1.13 13.44
N ALA A 36 -4.09 0.25 14.45
CA ALA A 36 -3.52 -1.10 14.33
C ALA A 36 -4.40 -2.04 13.49
N GLN A 37 -5.68 -1.72 13.33
CA GLN A 37 -6.65 -2.49 12.53
C GLN A 37 -7.63 -1.55 11.85
N VAL A 38 -8.02 -1.89 10.62
CA VAL A 38 -9.02 -1.19 9.81
C VAL A 38 -10.01 -2.22 9.26
N SER A 39 -11.31 -1.93 9.38
CA SER A 39 -12.37 -2.67 8.69
C SER A 39 -13.12 -1.72 7.77
N THR A 40 -13.23 -2.09 6.49
CA THR A 40 -13.85 -1.25 5.46
C THR A 40 -14.52 -2.12 4.38
N VAL A 41 -15.02 -1.50 3.32
CA VAL A 41 -15.58 -2.16 2.14
C VAL A 41 -14.82 -1.72 0.89
N ILE A 42 -14.95 -2.44 -0.22
CA ILE A 42 -14.40 -2.02 -1.52
C ILE A 42 -14.83 -0.58 -1.84
N GLY A 43 -13.87 0.26 -2.22
CA GLY A 43 -14.05 1.70 -2.48
C GLY A 43 -14.04 2.56 -1.21
N GLY A 44 -14.00 1.96 -0.02
CA GLY A 44 -13.88 2.67 1.25
C GLY A 44 -12.52 3.36 1.38
N ARG A 45 -12.51 4.53 2.03
CA ARG A 45 -11.29 5.32 2.24
C ARG A 45 -10.98 5.41 3.73
N PHE A 46 -9.70 5.35 4.06
CA PHE A 46 -9.21 5.53 5.41
C PHE A 46 -7.84 6.21 5.40
N VAL A 47 -7.42 6.68 6.55
CA VAL A 47 -6.10 7.28 6.74
C VAL A 47 -5.28 6.38 7.64
N LEU A 48 -4.08 6.03 7.19
CA LEU A 48 -3.05 5.44 8.01
C LEU A 48 -2.08 6.53 8.42
N THR A 49 -1.91 6.74 9.72
CA THR A 49 -0.91 7.65 10.27
C THR A 49 0.21 6.83 10.87
N THR A 50 1.45 7.25 10.67
CA THR A 50 2.61 6.58 11.25
C THR A 50 3.49 7.60 11.94
N GLU A 51 3.77 7.38 13.22
CA GLU A 51 4.75 8.16 13.95
C GLU A 51 6.14 7.56 13.78
N VAL A 52 7.07 8.36 13.28
CA VAL A 52 8.50 8.00 13.13
C VAL A 52 9.30 8.80 14.12
N THR A 53 10.00 8.13 15.02
CA THR A 53 10.81 8.75 16.09
C THR A 53 12.27 8.34 15.94
N ASN A 54 13.18 9.31 15.91
CA ASN A 54 14.60 9.02 15.99
C ASN A 54 14.97 8.71 17.45
N THR A 55 15.27 7.46 17.74
CA THR A 55 15.69 6.99 19.08
C THR A 55 17.20 6.98 19.27
N GLY A 56 17.94 7.32 18.23
CA GLY A 56 19.41 7.41 18.27
C GLY A 56 19.94 8.72 18.84
N PRO A 57 21.21 8.75 19.20
CA PRO A 57 21.88 9.92 19.74
C PRO A 57 22.31 10.94 18.67
N THR A 58 22.25 10.57 17.38
CA THR A 58 22.63 11.39 16.22
C THR A 58 21.44 11.67 15.31
N PRO A 59 21.46 12.72 14.46
CA PRO A 59 20.46 12.91 13.43
C PRO A 59 20.33 11.68 12.53
N SER A 60 19.11 11.37 12.07
CA SER A 60 18.83 10.21 11.22
C SER A 60 19.47 10.30 9.83
N GLY A 61 19.91 11.50 9.42
CA GLY A 61 20.12 11.80 8.01
C GLY A 61 18.81 11.84 7.24
N ASP A 62 18.88 11.89 5.92
CA ASP A 62 17.69 11.78 5.06
C ASP A 62 17.23 10.33 5.02
N ILE A 63 15.97 10.11 5.31
CA ILE A 63 15.31 8.80 5.29
C ILE A 63 14.05 8.84 4.45
N LEU A 64 13.70 7.70 3.84
CA LEU A 64 12.50 7.51 3.06
C LEU A 64 11.58 6.54 3.80
N ALA A 65 10.37 6.99 4.14
CA ALA A 65 9.30 6.14 4.64
C ALA A 65 8.42 5.72 3.47
N HIS A 66 8.24 4.41 3.26
CA HIS A 66 7.48 3.83 2.16
C HIS A 66 6.34 2.96 2.68
N LEU A 67 5.11 3.27 2.26
CA LEU A 67 3.93 2.46 2.55
C LEU A 67 3.91 1.22 1.64
N ASN A 68 3.68 0.06 2.25
CA ASN A 68 3.45 -1.20 1.58
C ASN A 68 2.10 -1.78 1.98
N ILE A 69 1.44 -2.47 1.06
CA ILE A 69 0.21 -3.21 1.29
C ILE A 69 0.36 -4.57 0.62
N ALA A 70 0.09 -5.64 1.35
CA ALA A 70 0.18 -7.00 0.85
C ALA A 70 -1.07 -7.81 1.21
N SER A 71 -1.50 -8.71 0.33
CA SER A 71 -2.55 -9.68 0.63
C SER A 71 -1.99 -10.75 1.57
N ILE A 72 -2.70 -11.04 2.66
CA ILE A 72 -2.32 -12.09 3.61
C ILE A 72 -2.60 -13.47 3.01
N GLU A 73 -3.64 -13.61 2.22
CA GLU A 73 -4.07 -14.89 1.64
C GLU A 73 -3.31 -15.27 0.37
N GLY A 74 -2.49 -14.35 -0.18
CA GLY A 74 -1.69 -14.59 -1.39
C GLY A 74 -2.50 -14.79 -2.68
N SER A 75 -3.83 -14.71 -2.60
CA SER A 75 -4.76 -14.93 -3.72
C SER A 75 -5.02 -13.68 -4.56
N VAL A 76 -4.71 -12.50 -4.02
CA VAL A 76 -4.98 -11.20 -4.64
C VAL A 76 -3.66 -10.46 -4.81
N TYR A 77 -3.34 -10.11 -6.04
CA TYR A 77 -2.24 -9.18 -6.31
C TYR A 77 -2.65 -7.77 -5.86
N VAL A 78 -1.76 -7.13 -5.10
CA VAL A 78 -1.95 -5.76 -4.62
C VAL A 78 -0.93 -4.87 -5.32
N ASP A 79 -1.42 -3.90 -6.09
CA ASP A 79 -0.61 -2.79 -6.54
C ASP A 79 -0.82 -1.62 -5.55
N PRO A 80 0.21 -1.25 -4.77
CA PRO A 80 0.07 -0.17 -3.79
C PRO A 80 -0.27 1.19 -4.42
N GLU A 81 -0.01 1.38 -5.72
CA GLU A 81 -0.35 2.62 -6.46
C GLU A 81 -1.85 2.78 -6.61
N ASP A 82 -2.58 1.68 -6.78
CA ASP A 82 -4.04 1.69 -6.87
C ASP A 82 -4.68 2.04 -5.51
N TRP A 83 -4.00 1.73 -4.40
CA TRP A 83 -4.51 1.94 -3.05
C TRP A 83 -4.16 3.31 -2.48
N SER A 84 -3.00 3.87 -2.84
CA SER A 84 -2.55 5.17 -2.33
C SER A 84 -1.75 5.94 -3.38
N ALA A 85 -2.19 7.16 -3.68
CA ALA A 85 -1.51 8.05 -4.62
C ALA A 85 -0.12 8.52 -4.14
N SER A 86 0.12 8.52 -2.82
CA SER A 86 1.40 8.91 -2.23
C SER A 86 1.89 7.75 -1.36
N ARG A 87 2.92 7.05 -1.84
CA ARG A 87 3.49 5.88 -1.14
C ARG A 87 4.73 6.22 -0.34
N SER A 88 5.45 7.24 -0.73
CA SER A 88 6.76 7.57 -0.15
C SER A 88 6.77 8.98 0.38
N GLN A 89 7.37 9.16 1.56
CA GLN A 89 7.58 10.45 2.19
C GLN A 89 9.02 10.53 2.70
N GLN A 90 9.73 11.60 2.32
CA GLN A 90 11.09 11.86 2.76
C GLN A 90 11.07 12.72 4.00
N LEU A 91 11.94 12.43 4.96
CA LEU A 91 12.09 13.20 6.19
C LEU A 91 13.51 13.08 6.74
N SER A 92 13.84 13.98 7.65
CA SER A 92 15.07 13.96 8.44
C SER A 92 14.70 14.33 9.87
N LEU A 93 15.25 13.62 10.86
CA LEU A 93 14.89 13.74 12.26
C LEU A 93 16.12 14.02 13.11
N LYS A 94 16.03 15.01 14.00
CA LYS A 94 17.02 15.23 15.06
C LYS A 94 16.93 14.13 16.12
N PRO A 95 17.95 13.97 16.98
CA PRO A 95 17.85 13.04 18.11
C PRO A 95 16.62 13.31 18.97
N GLY A 96 15.83 12.27 19.22
CA GLY A 96 14.57 12.35 19.98
C GLY A 96 13.38 12.99 19.26
N GLU A 97 13.56 13.48 18.03
CA GLU A 97 12.46 14.07 17.25
C GLU A 97 11.51 12.99 16.74
N SER A 98 10.20 13.30 16.82
CA SER A 98 9.13 12.51 16.24
C SER A 98 8.42 13.28 15.15
N ARG A 99 8.01 12.59 14.08
CA ARG A 99 7.18 13.15 13.00
C ARG A 99 6.06 12.19 12.64
N LYS A 100 4.84 12.74 12.48
CA LYS A 100 3.68 12.00 11.98
C LYS A 100 3.59 12.12 10.47
N LEU A 101 3.51 10.96 9.81
CA LEU A 101 3.28 10.81 8.38
C LEU A 101 1.86 10.27 8.20
N SER A 102 1.20 10.65 7.10
CA SER A 102 -0.17 10.22 6.82
C SER A 102 -0.30 9.78 5.37
N TRP A 103 -0.98 8.64 5.16
CA TRP A 103 -1.34 8.12 3.86
C TRP A 103 -2.85 8.00 3.75
N GLN A 104 -3.40 8.54 2.67
CA GLN A 104 -4.79 8.31 2.30
C GLN A 104 -4.86 7.03 1.47
N ILE A 105 -5.63 6.06 1.93
CA ILE A 105 -5.73 4.74 1.35
C ILE A 105 -7.18 4.50 0.92
N GLN A 106 -7.37 3.95 -0.27
CA GLN A 106 -8.66 3.48 -0.77
C GLN A 106 -8.59 1.98 -0.99
N ALA A 107 -9.49 1.23 -0.36
CA ALA A 107 -9.57 -0.21 -0.54
C ALA A 107 -10.05 -0.57 -1.95
N VAL A 108 -9.24 -1.30 -2.73
CA VAL A 108 -9.54 -1.65 -4.12
C VAL A 108 -10.14 -3.06 -4.23
N ASN A 109 -9.62 -4.01 -3.46
CA ASN A 109 -10.02 -5.42 -3.49
C ASN A 109 -10.59 -5.85 -2.15
N ALA A 110 -11.53 -6.82 -2.16
CA ALA A 110 -11.97 -7.51 -0.95
C ALA A 110 -10.94 -8.53 -0.49
N GLY A 111 -10.86 -8.78 0.81
CA GLY A 111 -9.95 -9.76 1.42
C GLY A 111 -9.28 -9.24 2.68
N HIS A 112 -8.26 -9.95 3.13
CA HIS A 112 -7.45 -9.60 4.27
C HIS A 112 -6.07 -9.14 3.81
N PHE A 113 -5.68 -7.96 4.27
CA PHE A 113 -4.43 -7.30 3.87
C PHE A 113 -3.63 -6.88 5.09
N ALA A 114 -2.32 -6.77 4.91
CA ALA A 114 -1.41 -6.15 5.85
C ALA A 114 -0.85 -4.88 5.24
N ALA A 115 -1.03 -3.74 5.92
CA ALA A 115 -0.35 -2.50 5.59
C ALA A 115 0.80 -2.26 6.57
N TYR A 116 1.95 -1.81 6.07
CA TYR A 116 3.12 -1.52 6.89
C TYR A 116 4.00 -0.46 6.23
N VAL A 117 4.82 0.18 7.03
CA VAL A 117 5.75 1.21 6.57
C VAL A 117 7.18 0.72 6.71
N VAL A 118 7.93 0.83 5.64
CA VAL A 118 9.38 0.56 5.62
C VAL A 118 10.11 1.88 5.59
N VAL A 119 11.06 2.05 6.50
CA VAL A 119 11.93 3.23 6.55
C VAL A 119 13.34 2.82 6.19
N VAL A 120 13.93 3.52 5.22
CA VAL A 120 15.29 3.28 4.73
C VAL A 120 16.07 4.59 4.65
N PRO A 121 17.40 4.58 4.75
CA PRO A 121 18.23 5.74 4.43
C PRO A 121 18.00 6.16 2.96
N TYR A 122 17.90 7.47 2.72
CA TYR A 122 17.71 8.02 1.38
C TYR A 122 19.05 8.48 0.79
N GLY A 123 19.32 8.12 -0.48
CA GLY A 123 20.53 8.54 -1.19
C GLY A 123 21.82 7.79 -0.83
N SER A 124 21.78 6.81 0.07
CA SER A 124 22.89 5.88 0.29
C SER A 124 22.66 4.61 -0.57
N GLU A 125 23.72 4.18 -1.26
CA GLU A 125 23.73 2.81 -1.81
C GLU A 125 23.82 1.86 -0.61
N VAL A 126 22.64 1.41 -0.13
CA VAL A 126 22.56 0.47 0.99
C VAL A 126 22.97 -0.90 0.46
N ALA A 127 24.20 -1.26 0.70
CA ALA A 127 24.68 -2.62 0.45
C ALA A 127 24.09 -3.53 1.54
N GLY A 128 22.97 -4.18 1.23
CA GLY A 128 22.29 -5.11 2.13
C GLY A 128 21.12 -4.50 2.93
N ASN A 129 20.60 -5.28 3.91
CA ASN A 129 19.48 -4.86 4.77
C ASN A 129 19.91 -3.94 5.95
N GLU A 130 21.12 -3.41 5.91
CA GLU A 130 21.63 -2.53 6.95
C GLU A 130 20.92 -1.18 6.88
N GLY A 131 20.22 -0.82 7.97
CA GLY A 131 19.48 0.43 8.07
C GLY A 131 18.00 0.35 7.64
N LEU A 132 17.45 -0.85 7.39
CA LEU A 132 16.03 -1.03 7.10
C LEU A 132 15.24 -1.21 8.40
N VAL A 133 14.19 -0.42 8.59
CA VAL A 133 13.24 -0.57 9.72
C VAL A 133 11.85 -0.78 9.18
N ILE A 134 11.19 -1.85 9.65
CA ILE A 134 9.80 -2.19 9.28
C ILE A 134 8.90 -1.92 10.48
N SER A 135 7.79 -1.24 10.25
CA SER A 135 6.77 -1.01 11.28
C SER A 135 6.04 -2.31 11.66
N PRO A 136 5.34 -2.36 12.80
CA PRO A 136 4.28 -3.32 13.03
C PRO A 136 3.27 -3.32 11.87
N LEU A 137 2.64 -4.50 11.65
CA LEU A 137 1.60 -4.66 10.64
C LEU A 137 0.29 -4.04 11.12
N VAL A 138 -0.42 -3.41 10.20
CA VAL A 138 -1.81 -2.97 10.36
C VAL A 138 -2.69 -3.94 9.60
N ASN A 139 -3.61 -4.61 10.30
CA ASN A 139 -4.56 -5.51 9.67
C ASN A 139 -5.66 -4.70 8.97
N VAL A 140 -5.89 -4.97 7.70
CA VAL A 140 -6.92 -4.30 6.90
C VAL A 140 -7.90 -5.34 6.35
N ASP A 141 -9.12 -5.34 6.90
CA ASP A 141 -10.20 -6.22 6.49
C ASP A 141 -11.13 -5.47 5.54
N VAL A 142 -11.21 -5.93 4.30
CA VAL A 142 -12.04 -5.32 3.26
C VAL A 142 -13.16 -6.26 2.85
N ALA A 143 -14.40 -5.91 3.22
CA ALA A 143 -15.57 -6.66 2.80
C ALA A 143 -15.94 -6.33 1.34
N SER A 144 -16.50 -7.31 0.63
CA SER A 144 -17.09 -7.09 -0.68
C SER A 144 -18.30 -6.17 -0.57
N ARG A 145 -18.42 -5.20 -1.47
CA ARG A 145 -19.59 -4.34 -1.54
C ARG A 145 -20.68 -5.06 -2.35
N SER A 146 -21.63 -5.70 -1.69
CA SER A 146 -22.82 -6.19 -2.36
C SER A 146 -23.76 -5.00 -2.62
N THR A 147 -23.88 -4.58 -3.89
CA THR A 147 -24.79 -3.50 -4.31
C THR A 147 -26.17 -4.02 -4.70
N LEU A 148 -26.34 -5.35 -4.79
CA LEU A 148 -27.59 -5.99 -5.14
C LEU A 148 -28.06 -6.84 -3.97
N THR A 149 -29.04 -6.36 -3.22
CA THR A 149 -29.89 -7.22 -2.41
C THR A 149 -30.68 -8.09 -3.39
N ALA A 150 -30.53 -9.40 -3.31
CA ALA A 150 -31.23 -10.33 -4.22
C ALA A 150 -32.76 -10.10 -4.25
N GLY A 151 -33.34 -9.50 -3.21
CA GLY A 151 -34.74 -9.08 -3.16
C GLY A 151 -35.09 -7.77 -3.89
N GLY A 152 -34.08 -6.92 -4.21
CA GLY A 152 -34.34 -5.61 -4.85
C GLY A 152 -34.57 -5.67 -6.35
N ALA A 153 -34.00 -6.65 -7.06
CA ALA A 153 -34.13 -6.81 -8.51
C ALA A 153 -35.36 -7.66 -8.91
N LEU A 154 -35.82 -8.55 -8.02
CA LEU A 154 -36.97 -9.43 -8.29
C LEU A 154 -38.25 -8.68 -8.68
N PRO A 155 -38.66 -7.58 -8.03
CA PRO A 155 -39.87 -6.86 -8.44
C PRO A 155 -39.74 -6.30 -9.86
N VAL A 156 -38.59 -5.79 -10.25
CA VAL A 156 -38.38 -5.17 -11.58
C VAL A 156 -38.40 -6.25 -12.67
N VAL A 157 -37.69 -7.37 -12.45
CA VAL A 157 -37.59 -8.49 -13.42
C VAL A 157 -38.94 -9.16 -13.64
N VAL A 158 -39.83 -9.20 -12.64
CA VAL A 158 -41.13 -9.82 -12.75
C VAL A 158 -42.20 -8.81 -13.17
N ILE A 159 -42.25 -7.64 -12.56
CA ILE A 159 -43.32 -6.64 -12.79
C ILE A 159 -43.27 -6.06 -14.21
N VAL A 160 -42.08 -5.76 -14.73
CA VAL A 160 -41.97 -5.16 -16.07
C VAL A 160 -42.46 -6.08 -17.19
N PRO A 161 -42.04 -7.36 -17.27
CA PRO A 161 -42.60 -8.29 -18.26
C PRO A 161 -44.08 -8.52 -18.10
N LEU A 162 -44.58 -8.57 -16.87
CA LEU A 162 -46.02 -8.80 -16.59
C LEU A 162 -46.86 -7.60 -17.07
N LEU A 163 -46.43 -6.38 -16.83
CA LEU A 163 -47.09 -5.17 -17.32
C LEU A 163 -47.09 -5.11 -18.86
N LEU A 164 -45.94 -5.45 -19.48
CA LEU A 164 -45.87 -5.51 -20.96
C LEU A 164 -46.78 -6.57 -21.53
N GLY A 165 -46.83 -7.77 -20.92
CA GLY A 165 -47.74 -8.82 -21.32
C GLY A 165 -49.21 -8.43 -21.22
N LEU A 166 -49.62 -7.77 -20.13
CA LEU A 166 -50.96 -7.25 -19.95
C LEU A 166 -51.33 -6.16 -20.97
N ALA A 167 -50.38 -5.28 -21.28
CA ALA A 167 -50.57 -4.22 -22.28
C ALA A 167 -50.81 -4.83 -23.69
N VAL A 168 -50.02 -5.82 -24.09
CA VAL A 168 -50.14 -6.52 -25.36
C VAL A 168 -51.49 -7.29 -25.42
N ALA A 169 -51.83 -8.01 -24.37
CA ALA A 169 -53.11 -8.71 -24.29
C ALA A 169 -54.29 -7.74 -24.41
N GLY A 170 -54.25 -6.61 -23.73
CA GLY A 170 -55.27 -5.56 -23.82
C GLY A 170 -55.44 -4.98 -25.23
N MET A 171 -54.32 -4.79 -25.96
CA MET A 171 -54.38 -4.38 -27.35
C MET A 171 -55.04 -5.42 -28.26
N PHE A 172 -54.74 -6.71 -28.08
CA PHE A 172 -55.34 -7.81 -28.83
C PHE A 172 -56.84 -7.94 -28.58
N PHE A 173 -57.30 -7.83 -27.34
CA PHE A 173 -58.74 -7.84 -27.03
C PHE A 173 -59.46 -6.62 -27.62
N ARG A 174 -58.83 -5.44 -27.63
CA ARG A 174 -59.44 -4.26 -28.24
C ARG A 174 -59.53 -4.35 -29.76
N ALA A 175 -58.52 -4.92 -30.43
CA ALA A 175 -58.53 -5.14 -31.86
C ALA A 175 -59.62 -6.16 -32.28
N ARG A 176 -59.79 -7.25 -31.52
CA ARG A 176 -60.85 -8.25 -31.78
C ARG A 176 -62.26 -7.67 -31.65
N ARG A 177 -62.53 -6.80 -30.68
CA ARG A 177 -63.86 -6.19 -30.51
C ARG A 177 -64.21 -5.20 -31.62
N ARG A 178 -63.21 -4.60 -32.29
CA ARG A 178 -63.46 -3.70 -33.42
C ARG A 178 -63.71 -4.42 -34.74
N GLY A 179 -63.30 -5.66 -34.92
CA GLY A 179 -63.51 -6.45 -36.13
C GLY A 179 -64.82 -7.24 -36.15
N SER A 180 -65.66 -7.20 -35.10
CA SER A 180 -66.95 -7.93 -35.05
C SER A 180 -68.18 -7.04 -35.26
N VAL A 181 -68.03 -5.81 -35.78
CA VAL A 181 -69.10 -4.84 -36.06
C VAL A 181 -69.09 -4.50 -37.55
N GLN A 182 -68.92 -5.47 -38.44
CA GLN A 182 -69.25 -5.37 -39.88
C GLN A 182 -70.24 -6.48 -40.28
#